data_2f4d2e3d993ad0045acab9d2e6fc2360
#
_entry.id   2f4d2e3d993ad0045acab9d2e6fc2360
#
_cell.length_a   1.000
_cell.length_b   1.000
_cell.length_c   1.000
_cell.angle_alpha   90.00
_cell.angle_beta   90.00
_cell.angle_gamma   90.00
#
_symmetry.space_group_name_H-M   'P 1'
#
loop_
_entity.id
_entity.type
_entity.pdbx_description
1 polymer ?
#
loop_
_entity_poly.entity_id
_entity_poly.type
_entity_poly.pdbx_seq_one_letter_code
_entity_poly.pdbx_strand_id
1 'polypeptide(L)'
;TMRRSGYTPRADFEIELTRKPEKERVPLRYNLLDPGGDQARFVMVRYAPDVDFSKLAMPRGDVVVVVDTSAAGDPSEQQTKLAVAEALLRSLSAGDRFAVMSADVTATVLYPPEGLSEATPDAISSALEKVAQHAAGGATDLGAIFEQALARVHGLEQPAVVYIGDGLATSGERAGDALAERLRRSMTGSRARLFTVGVGSEIDQAMLGRLARVGGGEALRVEAPEQAVVRALELSGALKTPTITDLEVELGEGLDDVFISAGGKLSRGQEMVLLARTHHDLPSTIKVRGRLGGEAFEREHKLVREGGVLDKVVPRLWA
;
A
#
# COMPACT_ATOMS: atom_id res chain seq x y z
N THR A 1 -25.18 -17.21 3.38
CA THR A 1 -25.15 -17.77 2.02
C THR A 1 -26.19 -17.02 1.20
N MET A 2 -25.76 -16.32 0.19
CA MET A 2 -26.66 -15.61 -0.73
C MET A 2 -26.80 -16.46 -2.01
N ARG A 3 -28.01 -16.82 -2.38
CA ARG A 3 -28.32 -17.54 -3.64
C ARG A 3 -29.37 -16.74 -4.41
N ARG A 4 -29.04 -16.34 -5.62
CA ARG A 4 -29.98 -15.73 -6.59
C ARG A 4 -29.89 -16.48 -7.91
N SER A 5 -30.99 -16.93 -8.44
CA SER A 5 -31.09 -17.50 -9.79
C SER A 5 -31.51 -16.41 -10.78
N GLY A 6 -30.95 -16.42 -11.99
CA GLY A 6 -31.29 -15.46 -13.03
C GLY A 6 -30.76 -14.03 -12.80
N TYR A 7 -29.70 -13.88 -12.01
CA TYR A 7 -29.08 -12.57 -11.74
C TYR A 7 -27.91 -12.34 -12.69
N THR A 8 -27.95 -11.25 -13.43
CA THR A 8 -26.82 -10.75 -14.20
C THR A 8 -26.21 -9.59 -13.41
N PRO A 9 -24.95 -9.71 -12.94
CA PRO A 9 -24.28 -8.61 -12.24
C PRO A 9 -24.20 -7.37 -13.13
N ARG A 10 -24.58 -6.21 -12.59
CA ARG A 10 -24.44 -4.90 -13.24
C ARG A 10 -23.39 -4.01 -12.57
N ALA A 11 -22.78 -4.52 -11.51
CA ALA A 11 -21.70 -3.88 -10.74
C ALA A 11 -20.87 -4.96 -10.08
N ASP A 12 -19.69 -4.59 -9.62
CA ASP A 12 -18.81 -5.45 -8.83
C ASP A 12 -19.49 -5.89 -7.53
N PHE A 13 -19.15 -7.07 -7.06
CA PHE A 13 -19.64 -7.60 -5.80
C PHE A 13 -18.60 -7.31 -4.72
N GLU A 14 -18.89 -6.34 -3.87
CA GLU A 14 -18.04 -5.96 -2.74
C GLU A 14 -18.51 -6.67 -1.46
N ILE A 15 -17.57 -7.28 -0.74
CA ILE A 15 -17.82 -7.88 0.57
C ILE A 15 -16.92 -7.19 1.58
N GLU A 16 -17.53 -6.44 2.48
CA GLU A 16 -16.84 -5.92 3.66
C GLU A 16 -16.86 -6.97 4.79
N LEU A 17 -15.68 -7.36 5.24
CA LEU A 17 -15.50 -8.29 6.35
C LEU A 17 -15.06 -7.52 7.58
N THR A 18 -16.01 -7.20 8.47
CA THR A 18 -15.68 -6.59 9.76
C THR A 18 -15.35 -7.68 10.77
N ARG A 19 -14.08 -7.72 11.20
CA ARG A 19 -13.63 -8.64 12.26
C ARG A 19 -14.10 -8.14 13.62
N LYS A 20 -14.78 -8.96 14.39
CA LYS A 20 -15.03 -8.65 15.80
C LYS A 20 -13.70 -8.58 16.55
N PRO A 21 -13.47 -7.57 17.41
CA PRO A 21 -12.27 -7.52 18.23
C PRO A 21 -12.24 -8.76 19.15
N GLU A 22 -11.25 -9.61 18.98
CA GLU A 22 -10.97 -10.69 19.94
C GLU A 22 -10.39 -10.07 21.20
N LYS A 23 -10.93 -10.44 22.35
CA LYS A 23 -10.54 -9.91 23.66
C LYS A 23 -9.09 -10.23 24.06
N GLU A 24 -8.49 -11.25 23.45
CA GLU A 24 -7.07 -11.63 23.62
C GLU A 24 -6.50 -12.05 22.26
N ARG A 25 -5.98 -11.09 21.53
CA ARG A 25 -5.34 -11.38 20.26
C ARG A 25 -3.90 -11.81 20.52
N VAL A 26 -3.56 -13.06 20.15
CA VAL A 26 -2.18 -13.52 20.16
C VAL A 26 -1.43 -12.82 19.02
N PRO A 27 -0.41 -12.00 19.32
CA PRO A 27 0.26 -11.20 18.28
C PRO A 27 0.96 -12.03 17.22
N LEU A 28 1.53 -13.19 17.61
CA LEU A 28 2.31 -14.03 16.74
C LEU A 28 1.77 -15.45 16.71
N ARG A 29 1.30 -15.88 15.54
CA ARG A 29 0.65 -17.18 15.32
C ARG A 29 1.24 -17.90 14.14
N TYR A 30 1.22 -19.23 14.15
CA TYR A 30 1.63 -20.01 13.00
C TYR A 30 0.70 -21.16 12.66
N ASN A 31 0.67 -21.46 11.37
CA ASN A 31 0.10 -22.67 10.81
C ASN A 31 1.21 -23.49 10.17
N LEU A 32 1.11 -24.81 10.26
CA LEU A 32 2.14 -25.72 9.78
C LEU A 32 1.46 -26.93 9.14
N LEU A 33 1.87 -27.22 7.90
CA LEU A 33 1.58 -28.49 7.25
C LEU A 33 2.84 -29.33 7.18
N ASP A 34 2.77 -30.54 7.71
CA ASP A 34 3.78 -31.57 7.56
C ASP A 34 3.33 -32.55 6.47
N PRO A 35 4.01 -32.60 5.33
CA PRO A 35 3.66 -33.55 4.26
C PRO A 35 4.12 -34.97 4.57
N GLY A 36 4.96 -35.16 5.59
CA GLY A 36 5.55 -36.45 5.99
C GLY A 36 6.81 -36.83 5.20
N GLY A 37 7.51 -37.85 5.68
CA GLY A 37 8.78 -38.30 5.12
C GLY A 37 9.90 -37.24 5.27
N ASP A 38 10.82 -37.20 4.31
CA ASP A 38 11.94 -36.25 4.31
C ASP A 38 11.59 -34.91 3.64
N GLN A 39 10.30 -34.63 3.44
CA GLN A 39 9.89 -33.39 2.80
C GLN A 39 9.88 -32.22 3.81
N ALA A 40 10.30 -31.03 3.37
CA ALA A 40 10.22 -29.83 4.17
C ALA A 40 8.76 -29.51 4.54
N ARG A 41 8.54 -29.16 5.80
CA ARG A 41 7.26 -28.69 6.31
C ARG A 41 6.99 -27.27 5.80
N PHE A 42 5.74 -26.96 5.48
CA PHE A 42 5.29 -25.64 5.08
C PHE A 42 4.81 -24.87 6.30
N VAL A 43 5.33 -23.66 6.45
CA VAL A 43 5.05 -22.80 7.61
C VAL A 43 4.44 -21.48 7.13
N MET A 44 3.39 -21.03 7.80
CA MET A 44 2.85 -19.68 7.67
C MET A 44 2.86 -19.04 9.05
N VAL A 45 3.65 -17.99 9.22
CA VAL A 45 3.63 -17.17 10.43
C VAL A 45 2.85 -15.91 10.16
N ARG A 46 1.97 -15.53 11.09
CA ARG A 46 1.18 -14.29 11.03
C ARG A 46 1.48 -13.43 12.25
N TYR A 47 1.85 -12.20 12.00
CA TYR A 47 2.14 -11.22 13.02
C TYR A 47 1.17 -10.03 12.92
N ALA A 48 0.46 -9.77 14.00
CA ALA A 48 -0.37 -8.59 14.18
C ALA A 48 0.19 -7.80 15.38
N PRO A 49 0.66 -6.57 15.19
CA PRO A 49 1.30 -5.83 16.27
C PRO A 49 0.38 -5.64 17.48
N ASP A 50 0.91 -5.96 18.67
CA ASP A 50 0.30 -5.61 19.95
C ASP A 50 0.74 -4.19 20.35
N VAL A 51 0.20 -3.21 19.61
CA VAL A 51 0.46 -1.79 19.80
C VAL A 51 -0.86 -1.04 19.89
N ASP A 52 -1.00 -0.25 20.94
CA ASP A 52 -2.11 0.70 21.03
C ASP A 52 -1.82 1.93 20.17
N PHE A 53 -2.11 1.82 18.88
CA PHE A 53 -1.93 2.90 17.92
C PHE A 53 -2.75 4.17 18.28
N SER A 54 -3.78 4.06 19.13
CA SER A 54 -4.59 5.22 19.51
C SER A 54 -3.85 6.19 20.45
N LYS A 55 -2.80 5.72 21.11
CA LYS A 55 -1.95 6.52 22.01
C LYS A 55 -0.78 7.22 21.28
N LEU A 56 -0.58 6.91 20.02
CA LEU A 56 0.48 7.53 19.24
C LEU A 56 0.00 8.86 18.66
N ALA A 57 0.92 9.82 18.62
CA ALA A 57 0.67 11.06 17.88
C ALA A 57 0.45 10.72 16.39
N MET A 58 -0.52 11.38 15.77
CA MET A 58 -0.72 11.27 14.33
C MET A 58 0.50 11.88 13.62
N PRO A 59 1.13 11.15 12.70
CA PRO A 59 2.26 11.69 11.97
C PRO A 59 1.83 12.88 11.10
N ARG A 60 2.76 13.79 10.85
CA ARG A 60 2.56 14.80 9.80
C ARG A 60 2.44 14.11 8.45
N GLY A 61 1.49 14.52 7.64
CA GLY A 61 1.36 14.08 6.27
C GLY A 61 2.44 14.73 5.38
N ASP A 62 3.36 13.94 4.85
CA ASP A 62 4.27 14.32 3.78
C ASP A 62 3.85 13.54 2.54
N VAL A 63 3.17 14.20 1.58
CA VAL A 63 2.45 13.50 0.50
C VAL A 63 2.90 13.98 -0.86
N VAL A 64 3.26 13.06 -1.75
CA VAL A 64 3.40 13.33 -3.19
C VAL A 64 2.19 12.77 -3.91
N VAL A 65 1.41 13.64 -4.52
CA VAL A 65 0.26 13.27 -5.36
C VAL A 65 0.71 13.23 -6.80
N VAL A 66 0.56 12.08 -7.42
CA VAL A 66 0.89 11.82 -8.83
C VAL A 66 -0.41 11.65 -9.60
N VAL A 67 -0.72 12.59 -10.47
CA VAL A 67 -1.93 12.56 -11.29
C VAL A 67 -1.58 12.06 -12.67
N ASP A 68 -2.20 10.99 -13.10
CA ASP A 68 -2.06 10.49 -14.46
C ASP A 68 -2.72 11.43 -15.46
N THR A 69 -1.89 12.03 -16.29
CA THR A 69 -2.26 12.98 -17.33
C THR A 69 -2.07 12.39 -18.73
N SER A 70 -1.95 11.07 -18.85
CA SER A 70 -1.85 10.41 -20.16
C SER A 70 -3.07 10.70 -21.02
N ALA A 71 -2.86 10.81 -22.32
CA ALA A 71 -3.88 11.24 -23.29
C ALA A 71 -4.93 10.15 -23.62
N ALA A 72 -4.83 8.97 -22.99
CA ALA A 72 -5.67 7.81 -23.32
C ALA A 72 -7.08 7.87 -22.70
N GLY A 73 -7.36 8.81 -21.79
CA GLY A 73 -8.62 8.86 -21.04
C GLY A 73 -9.69 9.79 -21.63
N ASP A 74 -10.95 9.49 -21.33
CA ASP A 74 -12.09 10.36 -21.58
C ASP A 74 -11.94 11.69 -20.78
N PRO A 75 -12.35 12.85 -21.31
CA PRO A 75 -12.37 14.12 -20.57
C PRO A 75 -13.08 14.05 -19.21
N SER A 76 -14.11 13.22 -19.06
CA SER A 76 -14.80 12.99 -17.77
C SER A 76 -13.94 12.26 -16.76
N GLU A 77 -13.08 11.34 -17.19
CA GLU A 77 -12.12 10.65 -16.34
C GLU A 77 -11.05 11.60 -15.83
N GLN A 78 -10.57 12.50 -16.71
CA GLN A 78 -9.63 13.53 -16.30
C GLN A 78 -10.24 14.48 -15.25
N GLN A 79 -11.50 14.87 -15.39
CA GLN A 79 -12.20 15.64 -14.38
C GLN A 79 -12.31 14.89 -13.05
N THR A 80 -12.56 13.58 -13.10
CA THR A 80 -12.63 12.73 -11.90
C THR A 80 -11.26 12.64 -11.22
N LYS A 81 -10.16 12.44 -11.97
CA LYS A 81 -8.80 12.46 -11.43
C LYS A 81 -8.48 13.79 -10.72
N LEU A 82 -8.85 14.91 -11.35
CA LEU A 82 -8.69 16.25 -10.76
C LEU A 82 -9.54 16.43 -9.49
N ALA A 83 -10.79 15.96 -9.49
CA ALA A 83 -11.68 16.05 -8.33
C ALA A 83 -11.12 15.22 -7.14
N VAL A 84 -10.55 14.05 -7.40
CA VAL A 84 -9.88 13.22 -6.37
C VAL A 84 -8.64 13.93 -5.84
N ALA A 85 -7.79 14.47 -6.71
CA ALA A 85 -6.60 15.22 -6.31
C ALA A 85 -6.97 16.45 -5.47
N GLU A 86 -7.96 17.23 -5.89
CA GLU A 86 -8.47 18.39 -5.17
C GLU A 86 -9.01 17.99 -3.78
N ALA A 87 -9.89 16.99 -3.73
CA ALA A 87 -10.47 16.53 -2.47
C ALA A 87 -9.40 16.03 -1.50
N LEU A 88 -8.38 15.31 -1.99
CA LEU A 88 -7.26 14.85 -1.19
C LEU A 88 -6.44 16.01 -0.65
N LEU A 89 -6.01 16.95 -1.52
CA LEU A 89 -5.19 18.09 -1.11
C LEU A 89 -5.93 18.97 -0.09
N ARG A 90 -7.23 19.22 -0.29
CA ARG A 90 -8.05 19.99 0.65
C ARG A 90 -8.34 19.26 1.96
N SER A 91 -8.16 17.93 2.03
CA SER A 91 -8.28 17.16 3.26
C SER A 91 -7.02 17.18 4.12
N LEU A 92 -5.90 17.68 3.61
CA LEU A 92 -4.66 17.83 4.36
C LEU A 92 -4.83 18.86 5.48
N SER A 93 -4.19 18.62 6.61
CA SER A 93 -4.23 19.53 7.77
C SER A 93 -3.15 20.57 7.68
N ALA A 94 -3.32 21.67 8.41
CA ALA A 94 -2.25 22.65 8.60
C ALA A 94 -1.01 21.95 9.20
N GLY A 95 0.16 22.17 8.56
CA GLY A 95 1.41 21.50 8.91
C GLY A 95 1.70 20.22 8.12
N ASP A 96 0.72 19.64 7.42
CA ASP A 96 1.00 18.64 6.39
C ASP A 96 1.73 19.32 5.22
N ARG A 97 2.53 18.54 4.49
CA ARG A 97 3.25 19.04 3.32
C ARG A 97 2.92 18.17 2.10
N PHE A 98 2.94 18.78 0.95
CA PHE A 98 2.63 18.06 -0.28
C PHE A 98 3.47 18.51 -1.47
N ALA A 99 3.51 17.68 -2.48
CA ALA A 99 3.90 18.02 -3.84
C ALA A 99 2.92 17.36 -4.82
N VAL A 100 2.81 17.95 -6.01
CA VAL A 100 1.99 17.40 -7.09
C VAL A 100 2.85 17.19 -8.31
N MET A 101 2.72 16.03 -8.91
CA MET A 101 3.40 15.62 -10.13
C MET A 101 2.35 15.16 -11.16
N SER A 102 2.58 15.43 -12.43
CA SER A 102 1.87 14.75 -13.51
C SER A 102 2.61 13.46 -13.87
N ALA A 103 1.88 12.50 -14.39
CA ALA A 103 2.43 11.24 -14.86
C ALA A 103 2.00 10.97 -16.30
N ASP A 104 3.00 10.88 -17.17
CA ASP A 104 2.87 10.41 -18.54
C ASP A 104 4.05 9.47 -18.86
N VAL A 105 4.89 9.75 -19.85
CA VAL A 105 6.12 8.97 -20.11
C VAL A 105 7.10 9.04 -18.93
N THR A 106 7.11 10.18 -18.23
CA THR A 106 7.89 10.44 -17.02
C THR A 106 7.04 11.22 -16.04
N ALA A 107 7.44 11.28 -14.76
CA ALA A 107 6.78 12.16 -13.82
C ALA A 107 7.34 13.58 -13.93
N THR A 108 6.47 14.56 -14.14
CA THR A 108 6.84 15.98 -14.16
C THR A 108 6.38 16.66 -12.87
N VAL A 109 7.30 17.35 -12.20
CA VAL A 109 6.94 18.11 -11.00
C VAL A 109 6.16 19.35 -11.39
N LEU A 110 4.93 19.45 -10.90
CA LEU A 110 4.07 20.62 -11.14
C LEU A 110 4.17 21.63 -10.00
N TYR A 111 4.17 21.16 -8.76
CA TYR A 111 4.21 22.03 -7.57
C TYR A 111 4.66 21.26 -6.30
N PRO A 112 5.46 21.87 -5.43
CA PRO A 112 6.36 23.02 -5.69
C PRO A 112 7.54 22.56 -6.55
N PRO A 113 8.34 23.48 -7.13
CA PRO A 113 9.49 23.07 -7.96
C PRO A 113 10.49 22.21 -7.17
N GLU A 114 10.69 22.49 -5.89
CA GLU A 114 11.60 21.77 -5.02
C GLU A 114 10.95 21.38 -3.70
N GLY A 115 11.35 20.24 -3.13
CA GLY A 115 10.87 19.74 -1.83
C GLY A 115 9.34 19.53 -1.78
N LEU A 116 8.76 19.77 -0.62
CA LEU A 116 7.32 19.75 -0.35
C LEU A 116 6.88 21.11 0.18
N SER A 117 5.71 21.59 -0.21
CA SER A 117 5.07 22.81 0.29
C SER A 117 4.14 22.50 1.44
N GLU A 118 4.00 23.41 2.40
CA GLU A 118 2.94 23.33 3.40
C GLU A 118 1.55 23.38 2.74
N ALA A 119 0.60 22.64 3.30
CA ALA A 119 -0.76 22.54 2.79
C ALA A 119 -1.61 23.75 3.17
N THR A 120 -1.21 24.93 2.68
CA THR A 120 -2.01 26.16 2.81
C THR A 120 -3.04 26.25 1.69
N PRO A 121 -4.17 26.94 1.90
CA PRO A 121 -5.18 27.13 0.85
C PRO A 121 -4.62 27.70 -0.47
N ASP A 122 -3.69 28.66 -0.37
CA ASP A 122 -3.07 29.30 -1.54
C ASP A 122 -2.13 28.33 -2.27
N ALA A 123 -1.33 27.56 -1.53
CA ALA A 123 -0.45 26.54 -2.10
C ALA A 123 -1.25 25.45 -2.82
N ILE A 124 -2.33 25.00 -2.21
CA ILE A 124 -3.24 23.99 -2.81
C ILE A 124 -3.86 24.55 -4.08
N SER A 125 -4.39 25.77 -4.05
CA SER A 125 -4.98 26.41 -5.23
C SER A 125 -3.97 26.57 -6.37
N SER A 126 -2.75 27.02 -6.06
CA SER A 126 -1.67 27.13 -7.04
C SER A 126 -1.27 25.79 -7.66
N ALA A 127 -1.25 24.72 -6.85
CA ALA A 127 -0.97 23.38 -7.35
C ALA A 127 -2.06 22.88 -8.30
N LEU A 128 -3.33 23.03 -7.92
CA LEU A 128 -4.48 22.61 -8.72
C LEU A 128 -4.56 23.35 -10.07
N GLU A 129 -4.27 24.66 -10.07
CA GLU A 129 -4.18 25.43 -11.31
C GLU A 129 -3.11 24.87 -12.26
N LYS A 130 -1.93 24.50 -11.74
CA LYS A 130 -0.86 23.90 -12.54
C LYS A 130 -1.24 22.53 -13.10
N VAL A 131 -1.94 21.70 -12.33
CA VAL A 131 -2.45 20.42 -12.83
C VAL A 131 -3.48 20.64 -13.94
N ALA A 132 -4.41 21.58 -13.75
CA ALA A 132 -5.44 21.88 -14.75
C ALA A 132 -4.88 22.49 -16.05
N GLN A 133 -3.75 23.20 -15.97
CA GLN A 133 -3.06 23.79 -17.12
C GLN A 133 -2.10 22.84 -17.81
N HIS A 134 -1.77 21.70 -17.17
CA HIS A 134 -0.83 20.75 -17.73
C HIS A 134 -1.45 20.04 -18.94
N ALA A 135 -0.75 20.06 -20.06
CA ALA A 135 -1.21 19.40 -21.27
C ALA A 135 -1.14 17.87 -21.10
N ALA A 136 -2.18 17.17 -21.56
CA ALA A 136 -2.16 15.73 -21.59
C ALA A 136 -0.97 15.20 -22.41
N GLY A 137 -0.23 14.28 -21.87
CA GLY A 137 0.96 13.68 -22.47
C GLY A 137 0.72 12.27 -23.03
N GLY A 138 1.73 11.66 -23.59
CA GLY A 138 1.70 10.42 -24.35
C GLY A 138 1.43 9.14 -23.56
N ALA A 139 2.43 8.23 -23.56
CA ALA A 139 2.34 6.92 -22.91
C ALA A 139 2.65 6.99 -21.40
N THR A 140 2.33 5.94 -20.63
CA THR A 140 2.55 5.87 -19.18
C THR A 140 3.63 4.84 -18.85
N ASP A 141 4.78 5.27 -18.28
CA ASP A 141 5.79 4.39 -17.65
C ASP A 141 5.65 4.45 -16.12
N LEU A 142 4.83 3.56 -15.56
CA LEU A 142 4.58 3.52 -14.11
C LEU A 142 5.87 3.29 -13.30
N GLY A 143 6.84 2.53 -13.83
CA GLY A 143 8.10 2.29 -13.13
C GLY A 143 8.92 3.56 -12.96
N ALA A 144 9.11 4.32 -14.04
CA ALA A 144 9.84 5.59 -14.01
C ALA A 144 9.11 6.63 -13.16
N ILE A 145 7.79 6.68 -13.23
CA ILE A 145 6.94 7.58 -12.45
C ILE A 145 7.11 7.34 -10.96
N PHE A 146 7.02 6.09 -10.50
CA PHE A 146 7.17 5.77 -9.08
C PHE A 146 8.58 6.00 -8.58
N GLU A 147 9.62 5.71 -9.36
CA GLU A 147 11.01 6.01 -9.00
C GLU A 147 11.22 7.51 -8.74
N GLN A 148 10.69 8.35 -9.63
CA GLN A 148 10.80 9.81 -9.48
C GLN A 148 9.99 10.33 -8.28
N ALA A 149 8.78 9.82 -8.07
CA ALA A 149 7.96 10.21 -6.94
C ALA A 149 8.57 9.78 -5.59
N LEU A 150 9.15 8.56 -5.53
CA LEU A 150 9.86 8.07 -4.35
C LEU A 150 11.14 8.86 -4.06
N ALA A 151 11.87 9.27 -5.09
CA ALA A 151 13.06 10.11 -4.94
C ALA A 151 12.71 11.46 -4.27
N ARG A 152 11.52 12.00 -4.55
CA ARG A 152 11.05 13.27 -3.96
C ARG A 152 10.83 13.21 -2.46
N VAL A 153 10.51 12.05 -1.94
CA VAL A 153 10.23 11.83 -0.50
C VAL A 153 11.36 11.09 0.21
N HIS A 154 12.51 10.93 -0.45
CA HIS A 154 13.65 10.24 0.14
C HIS A 154 14.11 10.92 1.44
N GLY A 155 14.40 10.14 2.46
CA GLY A 155 14.89 10.63 3.76
C GLY A 155 13.81 11.17 4.70
N LEU A 156 12.54 11.26 4.27
CA LEU A 156 11.42 11.63 5.14
C LEU A 156 10.99 10.45 6.02
N GLU A 157 10.38 10.73 7.17
CA GLU A 157 10.09 9.70 8.18
C GLU A 157 8.90 8.79 7.82
N GLN A 158 7.77 9.35 7.41
CA GLN A 158 6.56 8.60 7.05
C GLN A 158 5.87 9.22 5.84
N PRO A 159 6.58 9.40 4.72
CA PRO A 159 5.99 9.99 3.55
C PRO A 159 5.06 9.02 2.84
N ALA A 160 4.20 9.57 2.00
CA ALA A 160 3.34 8.81 1.12
C ALA A 160 3.42 9.31 -0.32
N VAL A 161 3.35 8.38 -1.25
CA VAL A 161 3.09 8.63 -2.66
C VAL A 161 1.68 8.15 -2.96
N VAL A 162 0.88 9.00 -3.59
CA VAL A 162 -0.50 8.70 -3.99
C VAL A 162 -0.58 8.82 -5.50
N TYR A 163 -0.78 7.72 -6.18
CA TYR A 163 -1.03 7.69 -7.62
C TYR A 163 -2.53 7.73 -7.90
N ILE A 164 -2.97 8.59 -8.81
CA ILE A 164 -4.36 8.74 -9.25
C ILE A 164 -4.40 8.54 -10.76
N GLY A 165 -4.91 7.40 -11.22
CA GLY A 165 -4.94 7.04 -12.63
C GLY A 165 -5.57 5.67 -12.90
N ASP A 166 -5.50 5.18 -14.13
CA ASP A 166 -6.08 3.89 -14.54
C ASP A 166 -5.17 2.68 -14.24
N GLY A 167 -3.88 2.91 -14.01
CA GLY A 167 -2.90 1.83 -13.76
C GLY A 167 -2.44 1.10 -15.02
N LEU A 168 -2.76 1.60 -16.21
CA LEU A 168 -2.37 0.99 -17.47
C LEU A 168 -0.97 1.45 -17.89
N ALA A 169 0.03 0.60 -17.72
CA ALA A 169 1.36 0.84 -18.24
C ALA A 169 1.37 0.64 -19.76
N THR A 170 1.55 1.71 -20.53
CA THR A 170 1.62 1.68 -21.98
C THR A 170 3.05 1.77 -22.51
N SER A 171 3.99 2.14 -21.65
CA SER A 171 5.43 2.22 -21.90
C SER A 171 6.22 1.56 -20.76
N GLY A 172 7.49 1.30 -20.95
CA GLY A 172 8.35 0.66 -19.96
C GLY A 172 7.92 -0.77 -19.62
N GLU A 173 8.01 -1.15 -18.35
CA GLU A 173 7.60 -2.46 -17.86
C GLU A 173 6.08 -2.56 -17.74
N ARG A 174 5.48 -3.42 -18.54
CA ARG A 174 4.03 -3.67 -18.56
C ARG A 174 3.64 -4.92 -17.78
N ALA A 175 4.57 -5.85 -17.59
CA ALA A 175 4.31 -7.09 -16.84
C ALA A 175 4.21 -6.77 -15.35
N GLY A 176 3.06 -7.12 -14.74
CA GLY A 176 2.77 -6.78 -13.35
C GLY A 176 3.80 -7.31 -12.35
N ASP A 177 4.38 -8.49 -12.60
CA ASP A 177 5.42 -9.05 -11.72
C ASP A 177 6.74 -8.28 -11.84
N ALA A 178 7.15 -7.95 -13.05
CA ALA A 178 8.38 -7.18 -13.30
C ALA A 178 8.27 -5.76 -12.73
N LEU A 179 7.12 -5.10 -12.93
CA LEU A 179 6.87 -3.77 -12.38
C LEU A 179 6.83 -3.78 -10.84
N ALA A 180 6.18 -4.79 -10.23
CA ALA A 180 6.14 -4.96 -8.79
C ALA A 180 7.55 -5.20 -8.22
N GLU A 181 8.38 -5.98 -8.91
CA GLU A 181 9.76 -6.22 -8.51
C GLU A 181 10.64 -4.96 -8.65
N ARG A 182 10.46 -4.19 -9.72
CA ARG A 182 11.12 -2.89 -9.90
C ARG A 182 10.74 -1.93 -8.77
N LEU A 183 9.45 -1.83 -8.45
CA LEU A 183 8.96 -1.01 -7.34
C LEU A 183 9.54 -1.48 -6.00
N ARG A 184 9.61 -2.78 -5.75
CA ARG A 184 10.18 -3.34 -4.51
C ARG A 184 11.64 -2.91 -4.35
N ARG A 185 12.45 -2.97 -5.41
CA ARG A 185 13.83 -2.49 -5.39
C ARG A 185 13.91 -0.99 -5.09
N SER A 186 13.08 -0.18 -5.73
CA SER A 186 13.03 1.28 -5.50
C SER A 186 12.57 1.66 -4.10
N MET A 187 11.80 0.79 -3.45
CA MET A 187 11.34 0.98 -2.08
C MET A 187 12.29 0.45 -1.01
N THR A 188 13.38 -0.24 -1.40
CA THR A 188 14.38 -0.73 -0.46
C THR A 188 15.02 0.46 0.27
N GLY A 189 14.98 0.44 1.61
CA GLY A 189 15.45 1.54 2.47
C GLY A 189 14.56 2.80 2.46
N SER A 190 13.45 2.79 1.72
CA SER A 190 12.47 3.87 1.74
C SER A 190 11.37 3.61 2.77
N ARG A 191 11.05 4.62 3.58
CA ARG A 191 9.91 4.60 4.52
C ARG A 191 8.60 5.05 3.86
N ALA A 192 8.64 5.47 2.61
CA ALA A 192 7.46 5.89 1.88
C ALA A 192 6.42 4.76 1.76
N ARG A 193 5.13 5.10 1.83
CA ARG A 193 4.04 4.22 1.46
C ARG A 193 3.49 4.61 0.10
N LEU A 194 3.08 3.64 -0.69
CA LEU A 194 2.44 3.89 -1.98
C LEU A 194 0.96 3.54 -1.90
N PHE A 195 0.12 4.53 -2.17
CA PHE A 195 -1.31 4.36 -2.34
C PHE A 195 -1.68 4.56 -3.80
N THR A 196 -2.70 3.85 -4.25
CA THR A 196 -3.20 3.99 -5.62
C THR A 196 -4.69 4.26 -5.62
N VAL A 197 -5.14 5.15 -6.47
CA VAL A 197 -6.56 5.45 -6.69
C VAL A 197 -6.86 5.19 -8.16
N GLY A 198 -7.58 4.11 -8.42
CA GLY A 198 -8.02 3.75 -9.76
C GLY A 198 -9.17 4.66 -10.20
N VAL A 199 -8.99 5.36 -11.31
CA VAL A 199 -10.01 6.26 -11.90
C VAL A 199 -10.13 5.96 -13.38
N GLY A 200 -11.33 5.74 -13.85
CA GLY A 200 -11.63 5.49 -15.25
C GLY A 200 -12.55 4.29 -15.46
N SER A 201 -12.93 4.09 -16.71
CA SER A 201 -13.76 2.96 -17.16
C SER A 201 -12.92 1.68 -17.35
N GLU A 202 -11.68 1.83 -17.79
CA GLU A 202 -10.72 0.75 -17.99
C GLU A 202 -9.58 0.88 -16.98
N ILE A 203 -9.74 0.24 -15.80
CA ILE A 203 -8.78 0.30 -14.71
C ILE A 203 -8.09 -1.06 -14.58
N ASP A 204 -6.76 -1.10 -14.54
CA ASP A 204 -6.04 -2.27 -14.08
C ASP A 204 -5.98 -2.32 -12.54
N GLN A 205 -7.13 -2.66 -11.94
CA GLN A 205 -7.27 -2.76 -10.48
C GLN A 205 -6.33 -3.81 -9.88
N ALA A 206 -6.01 -4.86 -10.62
CA ALA A 206 -5.09 -5.91 -10.17
C ALA A 206 -3.65 -5.37 -10.06
N MET A 207 -3.21 -4.60 -11.06
CA MET A 207 -1.93 -3.90 -11.05
C MET A 207 -1.86 -2.89 -9.92
N LEU A 208 -2.84 -1.98 -9.83
CA LEU A 208 -2.89 -0.96 -8.77
C LEU A 208 -2.87 -1.58 -7.37
N GLY A 209 -3.68 -2.63 -7.15
CA GLY A 209 -3.71 -3.35 -5.89
C GLY A 209 -2.39 -4.05 -5.56
N ARG A 210 -1.68 -4.58 -6.56
CA ARG A 210 -0.37 -5.19 -6.39
C ARG A 210 0.69 -4.16 -6.00
N LEU A 211 0.73 -3.04 -6.71
CA LEU A 211 1.70 -1.96 -6.45
C LEU A 211 1.49 -1.34 -5.07
N ALA A 212 0.25 -1.06 -4.69
CA ALA A 212 -0.07 -0.54 -3.37
C ALA A 212 0.38 -1.51 -2.25
N ARG A 213 0.13 -2.82 -2.40
CA ARG A 213 0.60 -3.83 -1.43
C ARG A 213 2.12 -3.86 -1.32
N VAL A 214 2.84 -3.84 -2.43
CA VAL A 214 4.32 -3.75 -2.43
C VAL A 214 4.78 -2.48 -1.72
N GLY A 215 4.06 -1.38 -1.92
CA GLY A 215 4.33 -0.08 -1.29
C GLY A 215 3.91 0.03 0.17
N GLY A 216 3.24 -0.97 0.75
CA GLY A 216 2.74 -0.91 2.13
C GLY A 216 1.56 0.05 2.33
N GLY A 217 0.84 0.39 1.26
CA GLY A 217 -0.39 1.16 1.26
C GLY A 217 -1.60 0.36 0.77
N GLU A 218 -2.59 1.05 0.26
CA GLU A 218 -3.88 0.51 -0.17
C GLU A 218 -4.26 1.02 -1.56
N ALA A 219 -5.08 0.24 -2.27
CA ALA A 219 -5.67 0.61 -3.55
C ALA A 219 -7.14 0.94 -3.37
N LEU A 220 -7.53 2.13 -3.78
CA LEU A 220 -8.92 2.59 -3.81
C LEU A 220 -9.42 2.66 -5.25
N ARG A 221 -10.74 2.71 -5.43
CA ARG A 221 -11.38 2.91 -6.73
C ARG A 221 -12.39 4.05 -6.64
N VAL A 222 -12.41 4.89 -7.67
CA VAL A 222 -13.37 5.98 -7.86
C VAL A 222 -14.01 5.81 -9.23
N GLU A 223 -15.31 5.55 -9.23
CA GLU A 223 -16.08 5.31 -10.47
C GLU A 223 -16.74 6.59 -10.98
N ALA A 224 -17.00 7.54 -10.08
CA ALA A 224 -17.67 8.79 -10.41
C ALA A 224 -17.15 9.94 -9.52
N PRO A 225 -17.18 11.20 -10.02
CA PRO A 225 -16.68 12.36 -9.28
C PRO A 225 -17.31 12.55 -7.90
N GLU A 226 -18.56 12.12 -7.72
CA GLU A 226 -19.31 12.23 -6.45
C GLU A 226 -18.67 11.41 -5.33
N GLN A 227 -17.91 10.36 -5.67
CA GLN A 227 -17.18 9.52 -4.70
C GLN A 227 -15.86 10.15 -4.26
N ALA A 228 -15.35 11.15 -4.99
CA ALA A 228 -14.01 11.71 -4.78
C ALA A 228 -13.78 12.16 -3.34
N VAL A 229 -14.74 12.87 -2.73
CA VAL A 229 -14.62 13.40 -1.36
C VAL A 229 -14.54 12.26 -0.34
N VAL A 230 -15.41 11.25 -0.45
CA VAL A 230 -15.43 10.12 0.49
C VAL A 230 -14.13 9.34 0.40
N ARG A 231 -13.67 9.01 -0.81
CA ARG A 231 -12.42 8.28 -1.03
C ARG A 231 -11.19 9.09 -0.61
N ALA A 232 -11.19 10.40 -0.81
CA ALA A 232 -10.13 11.28 -0.34
C ALA A 232 -10.04 11.30 1.19
N LEU A 233 -11.18 11.29 1.91
CA LEU A 233 -11.20 11.22 3.36
C LEU A 233 -10.73 9.86 3.88
N GLU A 234 -11.12 8.75 3.26
CA GLU A 234 -10.61 7.41 3.57
C GLU A 234 -9.08 7.38 3.41
N LEU A 235 -8.59 7.88 2.28
CA LEU A 235 -7.16 7.96 1.98
C LEU A 235 -6.42 8.86 2.98
N SER A 236 -6.97 10.03 3.31
CA SER A 236 -6.40 10.95 4.32
C SER A 236 -6.26 10.26 5.69
N GLY A 237 -7.26 9.48 6.09
CA GLY A 237 -7.19 8.65 7.29
C GLY A 237 -6.08 7.60 7.23
N ALA A 238 -5.96 6.90 6.11
CA ALA A 238 -4.91 5.90 5.90
C ALA A 238 -3.50 6.52 5.87
N LEU A 239 -3.34 7.69 5.25
CA LEU A 239 -2.08 8.44 5.20
C LEU A 239 -1.57 8.81 6.60
N LYS A 240 -2.47 9.15 7.52
CA LYS A 240 -2.16 9.55 8.90
C LYS A 240 -2.11 8.39 9.89
N THR A 241 -2.35 7.17 9.43
CA THR A 241 -2.28 6.00 10.31
C THR A 241 -0.82 5.71 10.66
N PRO A 242 -0.45 5.70 11.97
CA PRO A 242 0.89 5.32 12.39
C PRO A 242 1.25 3.93 11.87
N THR A 243 2.48 3.80 11.38
CA THR A 243 2.98 2.60 10.72
C THR A 243 4.30 2.18 11.32
N ILE A 244 4.48 0.91 11.59
CA ILE A 244 5.80 0.33 11.86
C ILE A 244 6.54 0.29 10.53
N THR A 245 7.70 0.90 10.46
CA THR A 245 8.60 0.90 9.29
C THR A 245 9.87 0.13 9.61
N ASP A 246 10.66 -0.16 8.60
CA ASP A 246 11.92 -0.92 8.74
C ASP A 246 11.68 -2.23 9.52
N LEU A 247 10.55 -2.90 9.23
CA LEU A 247 10.13 -4.10 9.93
C LEU A 247 11.04 -5.27 9.58
N GLU A 248 11.72 -5.80 10.58
CA GLU A 248 12.57 -6.97 10.50
C GLU A 248 12.07 -8.07 11.45
N VAL A 249 12.17 -9.30 11.02
CA VAL A 249 11.75 -10.47 11.80
C VAL A 249 12.91 -11.43 11.95
N GLU A 250 13.37 -11.62 13.17
CA GLU A 250 14.40 -12.62 13.48
C GLU A 250 13.75 -13.99 13.65
N LEU A 251 13.83 -14.80 12.61
CA LEU A 251 13.17 -16.10 12.53
C LEU A 251 14.00 -17.26 13.15
N GLY A 252 15.22 -16.97 13.58
CA GLY A 252 16.18 -18.02 13.96
C GLY A 252 16.71 -18.80 12.75
N GLU A 253 17.45 -19.85 13.04
CA GLU A 253 18.00 -20.75 12.03
C GLU A 253 16.95 -21.79 11.58
N GLY A 254 17.09 -22.28 10.35
CA GLY A 254 16.33 -23.44 9.86
C GLY A 254 15.02 -23.13 9.14
N LEU A 255 14.76 -21.87 8.77
CA LEU A 255 13.71 -21.51 7.82
C LEU A 255 14.31 -21.23 6.45
N ASP A 256 13.87 -22.00 5.46
CA ASP A 256 14.31 -21.88 4.08
C ASP A 256 13.23 -21.17 3.24
N ASP A 257 13.65 -20.56 2.13
CA ASP A 257 12.76 -19.97 1.13
C ASP A 257 11.74 -19.00 1.77
N VAL A 258 12.19 -18.04 2.55
CA VAL A 258 11.32 -17.14 3.32
C VAL A 258 10.72 -16.05 2.42
N PHE A 259 9.40 -15.94 2.44
CA PHE A 259 8.65 -14.86 1.82
C PHE A 259 7.88 -14.06 2.87
N ILE A 260 8.02 -12.72 2.85
CA ILE A 260 7.34 -11.79 3.78
C ILE A 260 6.45 -10.83 3.01
N SER A 261 5.16 -10.77 3.38
CA SER A 261 4.15 -9.99 2.64
C SER A 261 4.20 -8.48 2.88
N ALA A 262 4.73 -8.03 4.00
CA ALA A 262 4.55 -6.64 4.46
C ALA A 262 5.56 -5.63 3.90
N GLY A 263 6.52 -6.04 3.07
CA GLY A 263 7.52 -5.13 2.48
C GLY A 263 8.26 -4.26 3.51
N GLY A 264 8.41 -4.72 4.76
CA GLY A 264 9.05 -3.97 5.84
C GLY A 264 8.17 -2.91 6.51
N LYS A 265 6.86 -2.88 6.23
CA LYS A 265 5.92 -1.87 6.79
C LYS A 265 4.64 -2.54 7.28
N LEU A 266 4.11 -2.06 8.42
CA LEU A 266 2.89 -2.61 9.00
C LEU A 266 2.07 -1.53 9.70
N SER A 267 0.93 -1.19 9.13
CA SER A 267 0.01 -0.18 9.65
C SER A 267 -1.01 -0.79 10.62
N ARG A 268 -1.73 0.06 11.35
CA ARG A 268 -2.82 -0.34 12.23
C ARG A 268 -3.82 -1.23 11.48
N GLY A 269 -4.16 -2.36 12.10
CA GLY A 269 -5.14 -3.30 11.55
C GLY A 269 -4.59 -4.26 10.49
N GLN A 270 -3.38 -4.03 9.99
CA GLN A 270 -2.70 -4.94 9.07
C GLN A 270 -2.05 -6.11 9.81
N GLU A 271 -1.81 -7.17 9.09
CA GLU A 271 -1.13 -8.38 9.54
C GLU A 271 -0.02 -8.73 8.56
N MET A 272 1.18 -8.94 9.07
CA MET A 272 2.27 -9.49 8.28
C MET A 272 2.08 -11.00 8.14
N VAL A 273 2.22 -11.49 6.95
CA VAL A 273 2.25 -12.94 6.65
C VAL A 273 3.64 -13.30 6.18
N LEU A 274 4.21 -14.31 6.80
CA LEU A 274 5.47 -14.91 6.40
C LEU A 274 5.19 -16.35 6.00
N LEU A 275 5.66 -16.74 4.84
CA LEU A 275 5.66 -18.11 4.35
C LEU A 275 7.08 -18.63 4.31
N ALA A 276 7.30 -19.85 4.77
CA ALA A 276 8.62 -20.49 4.77
C ALA A 276 8.50 -22.01 4.66
N ARG A 277 9.64 -22.65 4.41
CA ARG A 277 9.81 -24.10 4.50
C ARG A 277 10.80 -24.42 5.61
N THR A 278 10.67 -25.59 6.24
CA THR A 278 11.62 -26.01 7.26
C THR A 278 11.70 -27.52 7.41
N HIS A 279 12.90 -28.02 7.68
CA HIS A 279 13.14 -29.37 8.16
C HIS A 279 13.36 -29.40 9.68
N HIS A 280 13.45 -28.24 10.33
CA HIS A 280 13.79 -28.08 11.75
C HIS A 280 12.56 -27.68 12.58
N ASP A 281 12.68 -27.81 13.89
CA ASP A 281 11.66 -27.31 14.79
C ASP A 281 11.64 -25.77 14.77
N LEU A 282 10.41 -25.21 14.87
CA LEU A 282 10.25 -23.78 14.92
C LEU A 282 10.76 -23.20 16.23
N PRO A 283 11.30 -21.99 16.23
CA PRO A 283 11.70 -21.31 17.46
C PRO A 283 10.49 -21.09 18.38
N SER A 284 10.71 -21.11 19.68
CA SER A 284 9.64 -20.86 20.66
C SER A 284 9.21 -19.40 20.72
N THR A 285 10.11 -18.50 20.37
CA THR A 285 9.91 -17.05 20.33
C THR A 285 10.46 -16.48 19.03
N ILE A 286 9.87 -15.37 18.57
CA ILE A 286 10.35 -14.59 17.44
C ILE A 286 10.47 -13.14 17.88
N LYS A 287 11.57 -12.51 17.52
CA LYS A 287 11.82 -11.11 17.77
C LYS A 287 11.48 -10.31 16.52
N VAL A 288 10.68 -9.25 16.73
CA VAL A 288 10.28 -8.31 15.70
C VAL A 288 10.87 -6.96 16.03
N ARG A 289 11.58 -6.36 15.08
CA ARG A 289 12.19 -5.04 15.19
C ARG A 289 11.65 -4.11 14.11
N GLY A 290 11.81 -2.81 14.35
CA GLY A 290 11.43 -1.78 13.39
C GLY A 290 11.50 -0.39 14.01
N ARG A 291 10.75 0.54 13.42
CA ARG A 291 10.58 1.89 13.95
C ARG A 291 9.10 2.24 13.99
N LEU A 292 8.68 2.92 15.05
CA LEU A 292 7.30 3.37 15.24
C LEU A 292 7.31 4.81 15.75
N GLY A 293 6.75 5.74 14.99
CA GLY A 293 6.77 7.15 15.34
C GLY A 293 8.18 7.74 15.44
N GLY A 294 9.11 7.26 14.62
CA GLY A 294 10.53 7.69 14.66
C GLY A 294 11.39 6.98 15.72
N GLU A 295 10.79 6.29 16.68
CA GLU A 295 11.49 5.57 17.75
C GLU A 295 11.75 4.11 17.40
N ALA A 296 12.78 3.51 18.02
CA ALA A 296 13.07 2.09 17.89
C ALA A 296 11.92 1.26 18.48
N PHE A 297 11.45 0.30 17.70
CA PHE A 297 10.44 -0.67 18.08
C PHE A 297 11.09 -2.06 18.16
N GLU A 298 11.02 -2.70 19.31
CA GLU A 298 11.45 -4.08 19.45
C GLU A 298 10.45 -4.82 20.35
N ARG A 299 10.01 -6.00 19.89
CA ARG A 299 9.15 -6.90 20.65
C ARG A 299 9.58 -8.33 20.43
N GLU A 300 9.55 -9.10 21.50
CA GLU A 300 9.71 -10.55 21.46
C GLU A 300 8.36 -11.20 21.77
N HIS A 301 7.93 -12.09 20.91
CA HIS A 301 6.64 -12.75 21.04
C HIS A 301 6.82 -14.27 21.04
N LYS A 302 6.05 -14.95 21.88
CA LYS A 302 5.92 -16.40 21.84
C LYS A 302 5.20 -16.81 20.56
N LEU A 303 5.76 -17.77 19.84
CA LEU A 303 5.16 -18.34 18.65
C LEU A 303 4.09 -19.37 19.04
N VAL A 304 2.83 -19.08 18.73
CA VAL A 304 1.69 -19.91 19.11
C VAL A 304 1.09 -20.62 17.90
N ARG A 305 0.94 -21.94 18.01
CA ARG A 305 0.28 -22.71 16.95
C ARG A 305 -1.22 -22.43 16.93
N GLU A 306 -1.74 -22.05 15.76
CA GLU A 306 -3.17 -21.84 15.59
C GLU A 306 -3.89 -23.12 15.12
N GLY A 307 -3.28 -23.86 14.18
CA GLY A 307 -3.85 -25.09 13.63
C GLY A 307 -5.09 -24.88 12.77
N GLY A 308 -5.72 -25.99 12.36
CA GLY A 308 -7.02 -25.98 11.70
C GLY A 308 -6.96 -25.98 10.17
N VAL A 309 -8.01 -25.43 9.54
CA VAL A 309 -8.19 -25.48 8.07
C VAL A 309 -7.05 -24.78 7.34
N LEU A 310 -6.48 -23.75 7.93
CA LEU A 310 -5.39 -22.98 7.32
C LEU A 310 -4.13 -23.82 7.11
N ASP A 311 -3.85 -24.84 7.93
CA ASP A 311 -2.70 -25.73 7.72
C ASP A 311 -2.71 -26.33 6.32
N LYS A 312 -3.88 -26.69 5.78
CA LYS A 312 -4.05 -27.28 4.44
C LYS A 312 -3.93 -26.25 3.31
N VAL A 313 -4.04 -24.98 3.62
CA VAL A 313 -3.97 -23.89 2.63
C VAL A 313 -2.53 -23.41 2.43
N VAL A 314 -1.67 -23.54 3.44
CA VAL A 314 -0.29 -23.02 3.41
C VAL A 314 0.49 -23.42 2.16
N PRO A 315 0.51 -24.69 1.70
CA PRO A 315 1.24 -25.07 0.48
C PRO A 315 0.72 -24.38 -0.79
N ARG A 316 -0.59 -24.07 -0.83
CA ARG A 316 -1.20 -23.38 -1.99
C ARG A 316 -0.87 -21.89 -2.03
N LEU A 317 -0.58 -21.30 -0.87
CA LEU A 317 -0.11 -19.91 -0.77
C LEU A 317 1.37 -19.81 -1.11
N TRP A 318 2.10 -20.92 -0.95
CA TRP A 318 3.51 -21.03 -1.27
C TRP A 318 3.75 -21.17 -2.79
N ALA A 319 2.92 -21.91 -3.51
CA ALA A 319 3.04 -22.17 -4.94
C ALA A 319 2.66 -20.96 -5.79
#